data_db225ca9e5b72e6a0987a3de15a7d428
#
_entry.id   db225ca9e5b72e6a0987a3de15a7d428
#
_cell.length_a   1.000
_cell.length_b   1.000
_cell.length_c   1.000
_cell.angle_alpha   90.00
_cell.angle_beta   90.00
_cell.angle_gamma   90.00
#
_symmetry.space_group_name_H-M   'P 1'
#
loop_
_entity.id
_entity.type
_entity.pdbx_description
1 polymer ?
#
loop_
_entity_poly.entity_id
_entity_poly.type
_entity_poly.pdbx_seq_one_letter_code
_entity_poly.pdbx_strand_id
1 'polypeptide(L)'
;GDIVHNGSEVKRLEEAGLVTIDHEQFAKLHDVKVLLRAHGEPPATYEMAKRNNITLIDATCPVVLMLQKRIKTEYDTEGDKSRIVIFGKKGHAEVNGLVGQTDNKAIVIESPSEVSKVGLDKDISLFSQTTKPLDEYNEVAESLREGLKQNGGYSLKFNDTICRQVANRIPNIFNFAKVHDLI
;
A
#
# COMPACT_ATOMS: atom_id res chain seq x y z
N GLY A 1 9.23 -12.29 2.70
CA GLY A 1 8.94 -11.86 4.08
C GLY A 1 7.80 -12.65 4.68
N ASP A 2 7.57 -12.52 5.99
CA ASP A 2 6.65 -13.34 6.77
C ASP A 2 5.21 -13.24 6.24
N ILE A 3 4.52 -14.38 6.23
CA ILE A 3 3.15 -14.49 5.73
C ILE A 3 2.16 -13.72 6.61
N VAL A 4 2.40 -13.70 7.93
CA VAL A 4 1.59 -13.00 8.94
C VAL A 4 2.51 -12.35 9.98
N HIS A 5 2.03 -11.30 10.65
CA HIS A 5 2.74 -10.64 11.75
C HIS A 5 2.54 -11.38 13.08
N ASN A 6 2.78 -12.70 13.09
CA ASN A 6 2.69 -13.57 14.26
C ASN A 6 3.81 -14.61 14.20
N GLY A 7 4.85 -14.39 15.01
CA GLY A 7 6.04 -15.26 15.01
C GLY A 7 5.78 -16.72 15.38
N SER A 8 4.81 -17.00 16.26
CA SER A 8 4.44 -18.39 16.61
C SER A 8 3.80 -19.10 15.41
N GLU A 9 2.96 -18.39 14.64
CA GLU A 9 2.34 -18.97 13.46
C GLU A 9 3.34 -19.14 12.32
N VAL A 10 4.25 -18.18 12.14
CA VAL A 10 5.35 -18.32 11.16
C VAL A 10 6.18 -19.55 11.46
N LYS A 11 6.60 -19.74 12.72
CA LYS A 11 7.36 -20.92 13.13
C LYS A 11 6.59 -22.23 12.89
N ARG A 12 5.29 -22.28 13.22
CA ARG A 12 4.45 -23.46 12.95
C ARG A 12 4.40 -23.79 11.47
N LEU A 13 4.31 -22.78 10.61
CA LEU A 13 4.29 -22.96 9.16
C LEU A 13 5.66 -23.41 8.62
N GLU A 14 6.75 -22.89 9.16
CA GLU A 14 8.12 -23.31 8.83
C GLU A 14 8.35 -24.77 9.20
N GLU A 15 7.90 -25.20 10.38
CA GLU A 15 7.92 -26.61 10.80
C GLU A 15 7.07 -27.51 9.88
N ALA A 16 6.02 -26.96 9.26
CA ALA A 16 5.22 -27.64 8.23
C ALA A 16 5.82 -27.59 6.81
N GLY A 17 7.02 -27.00 6.66
CA GLY A 17 7.76 -26.96 5.40
C GLY A 17 7.61 -25.67 4.58
N LEU A 18 6.96 -24.61 5.12
CA LEU A 18 6.95 -23.32 4.46
C LEU A 18 8.35 -22.67 4.57
N VAL A 19 8.88 -22.20 3.44
CA VAL A 19 10.15 -21.47 3.41
C VAL A 19 9.87 -20.00 3.10
N THR A 20 10.23 -19.11 4.03
CA THR A 20 10.17 -17.66 3.80
C THR A 20 11.33 -17.23 2.92
N ILE A 21 11.04 -16.55 1.83
CA ILE A 21 12.03 -16.07 0.86
C ILE A 21 11.94 -14.54 0.69
N ASP A 22 13.03 -13.94 0.25
CA ASP A 22 13.11 -12.55 -0.21
C ASP A 22 13.03 -12.43 -1.74
N HIS A 23 13.08 -11.22 -2.28
CA HIS A 23 13.01 -10.98 -3.72
C HIS A 23 14.25 -11.46 -4.47
N GLU A 24 15.44 -11.46 -3.85
CA GLU A 24 16.66 -11.98 -4.49
C GLU A 24 16.60 -13.50 -4.63
N GLN A 25 16.11 -14.18 -3.60
CA GLN A 25 15.87 -15.61 -3.64
C GLN A 25 14.77 -15.96 -4.64
N PHE A 26 13.64 -15.18 -4.63
CA PHE A 26 12.55 -15.36 -5.59
C PHE A 26 13.04 -15.28 -7.05
N ALA A 27 13.92 -14.34 -7.36
CA ALA A 27 14.47 -14.17 -8.71
C ALA A 27 15.27 -15.39 -9.22
N LYS A 28 15.78 -16.23 -8.32
CA LYS A 28 16.58 -17.42 -8.63
C LYS A 28 15.76 -18.71 -8.70
N LEU A 29 14.48 -18.66 -8.30
CA LEU A 29 13.60 -19.83 -8.32
C LEU A 29 13.03 -20.08 -9.71
N HIS A 30 12.85 -21.36 -10.04
CA HIS A 30 12.23 -21.84 -11.27
C HIS A 30 11.35 -23.06 -10.97
N ASP A 31 10.25 -23.22 -11.72
CA ASP A 31 9.39 -24.41 -11.70
C ASP A 31 8.85 -24.80 -10.31
N VAL A 32 8.58 -23.81 -9.45
CA VAL A 32 8.09 -24.00 -8.08
C VAL A 32 6.77 -23.28 -7.83
N LYS A 33 6.13 -23.57 -6.68
CA LYS A 33 4.96 -22.83 -6.20
C LYS A 33 5.39 -21.81 -5.16
N VAL A 34 4.92 -20.56 -5.29
CA VAL A 34 5.18 -19.49 -4.33
C VAL A 34 3.87 -18.86 -3.90
N LEU A 35 3.71 -18.67 -2.58
CA LEU A 35 2.58 -17.96 -1.99
C LEU A 35 2.92 -16.47 -1.86
N LEU A 36 2.10 -15.61 -2.46
CA LEU A 36 2.12 -14.18 -2.22
C LEU A 36 1.24 -13.84 -1.04
N ARG A 37 1.77 -13.02 -0.12
CA ARG A 37 1.05 -12.63 1.09
C ARG A 37 0.06 -11.49 0.85
N ALA A 38 -0.75 -11.17 1.86
CA ALA A 38 -1.87 -10.23 1.77
C ALA A 38 -1.54 -8.79 1.34
N HIS A 39 -0.27 -8.39 1.40
CA HIS A 39 0.16 -7.01 1.12
C HIS A 39 0.24 -6.64 -0.38
N GLY A 40 0.14 -7.64 -1.27
CA GLY A 40 0.31 -7.44 -2.71
C GLY A 40 1.77 -7.23 -3.11
N GLU A 41 2.01 -7.37 -4.39
CA GLU A 41 3.34 -7.26 -5.00
C GLU A 41 3.30 -6.29 -6.20
N PRO A 42 4.44 -5.69 -6.59
CA PRO A 42 4.51 -4.89 -7.80
C PRO A 42 4.38 -5.76 -9.06
N PRO A 43 3.97 -5.19 -10.22
CA PRO A 43 3.81 -5.92 -11.48
C PRO A 43 5.06 -6.73 -11.87
N ALA A 44 6.25 -6.21 -11.60
CA ALA A 44 7.51 -6.88 -11.91
C ALA A 44 7.67 -8.26 -11.24
N THR A 45 7.06 -8.47 -10.06
CA THR A 45 7.05 -9.78 -9.38
C THR A 45 6.25 -10.81 -10.18
N TYR A 46 5.09 -10.41 -10.72
CA TYR A 46 4.25 -11.30 -11.54
C TYR A 46 4.91 -11.62 -12.88
N GLU A 47 5.56 -10.65 -13.51
CA GLU A 47 6.31 -10.84 -14.74
C GLU A 47 7.51 -11.79 -14.54
N MET A 48 8.23 -11.63 -13.42
CA MET A 48 9.33 -12.52 -13.06
C MET A 48 8.83 -13.94 -12.81
N ALA A 49 7.73 -14.12 -12.10
CA ALA A 49 7.12 -15.43 -11.89
C ALA A 49 6.80 -16.12 -13.22
N LYS A 50 6.22 -15.37 -14.16
CA LYS A 50 5.88 -15.89 -15.49
C LYS A 50 7.14 -16.31 -16.27
N ARG A 51 8.20 -15.52 -16.25
CA ARG A 51 9.46 -15.84 -16.92
C ARG A 51 10.14 -17.09 -16.35
N ASN A 52 10.06 -17.27 -15.05
CA ASN A 52 10.73 -18.34 -14.32
C ASN A 52 9.82 -19.58 -14.13
N ASN A 53 8.66 -19.63 -14.80
CA ASN A 53 7.68 -20.72 -14.66
C ASN A 53 7.27 -20.99 -13.21
N ILE A 54 7.16 -19.93 -12.38
CA ILE A 54 6.71 -20.02 -10.99
C ILE A 54 5.20 -19.98 -10.94
N THR A 55 4.58 -20.97 -10.30
CA THR A 55 3.13 -20.96 -10.03
C THR A 55 2.86 -20.11 -8.80
N LEU A 56 2.17 -18.98 -8.99
CA LEU A 56 1.79 -18.11 -7.88
C LEU A 56 0.48 -18.56 -7.24
N ILE A 57 0.47 -18.65 -5.91
CA ILE A 57 -0.74 -18.72 -5.08
C ILE A 57 -0.91 -17.31 -4.50
N ASP A 58 -1.78 -16.51 -5.11
CA ASP A 58 -1.94 -15.11 -4.73
C ASP A 58 -2.97 -14.97 -3.61
N ALA A 59 -2.48 -14.69 -2.39
CA ALA A 59 -3.30 -14.41 -1.22
C ALA A 59 -3.41 -12.91 -0.91
N THR A 60 -3.16 -12.05 -1.90
CA THR A 60 -3.29 -10.60 -1.72
C THR A 60 -4.72 -10.23 -1.31
N CYS A 61 -4.82 -9.37 -0.29
CA CYS A 61 -6.11 -8.87 0.17
C CYS A 61 -6.87 -8.19 -1.00
N PRO A 62 -8.16 -8.53 -1.22
CA PRO A 62 -8.94 -7.91 -2.31
C PRO A 62 -8.99 -6.37 -2.24
N VAL A 63 -8.95 -5.79 -1.03
CA VAL A 63 -8.89 -4.32 -0.85
C VAL A 63 -7.58 -3.76 -1.41
N VAL A 64 -6.46 -4.44 -1.18
CA VAL A 64 -5.15 -4.04 -1.72
C VAL A 64 -5.11 -4.20 -3.23
N LEU A 65 -5.62 -5.31 -3.77
CA LEU A 65 -5.72 -5.51 -5.23
C LEU A 65 -6.55 -4.41 -5.90
N MET A 66 -7.68 -4.03 -5.30
CA MET A 66 -8.51 -2.95 -5.81
C MET A 66 -7.77 -1.61 -5.79
N LEU A 67 -7.03 -1.34 -4.72
CA LEU A 67 -6.22 -0.13 -4.60
C LEU A 67 -5.11 -0.09 -5.66
N GLN A 68 -4.38 -1.18 -5.84
CA GLN A 68 -3.35 -1.30 -6.88
C GLN A 68 -3.94 -1.02 -8.27
N LYS A 69 -5.08 -1.63 -8.59
CA LYS A 69 -5.77 -1.40 -9.87
C LYS A 69 -6.19 0.06 -10.05
N ARG A 70 -6.70 0.72 -9.00
CA ARG A 70 -7.08 2.14 -9.05
C ARG A 70 -5.87 3.03 -9.32
N ILE A 71 -4.75 2.81 -8.62
CA ILE A 71 -3.51 3.56 -8.82
C ILE A 71 -2.98 3.35 -10.25
N LYS A 72 -2.96 2.10 -10.73
CA LYS A 72 -2.52 1.79 -12.10
C LYS A 72 -3.39 2.48 -13.14
N THR A 73 -4.71 2.41 -12.99
CA THR A 73 -5.65 3.09 -13.90
C THR A 73 -5.43 4.60 -13.90
N GLU A 74 -5.26 5.21 -12.73
CA GLU A 74 -4.99 6.64 -12.60
C GLU A 74 -3.68 7.03 -13.29
N TYR A 75 -2.62 6.27 -13.04
CA TYR A 75 -1.32 6.48 -13.66
C TYR A 75 -1.36 6.39 -15.18
N ASP A 76 -2.06 5.38 -15.72
CA ASP A 76 -2.17 5.16 -17.16
C ASP A 76 -3.06 6.21 -17.85
N THR A 77 -4.07 6.72 -17.14
CA THR A 77 -5.04 7.70 -17.70
C THR A 77 -4.47 9.11 -17.66
N GLU A 78 -3.91 9.53 -16.53
CA GLU A 78 -3.47 10.92 -16.34
C GLU A 78 -2.03 11.16 -16.83
N GLY A 79 -1.20 10.11 -16.84
CA GLY A 79 0.20 10.23 -17.27
C GLY A 79 0.96 11.33 -16.53
N ASP A 80 1.63 12.20 -17.28
CA ASP A 80 2.43 13.30 -16.70
C ASP A 80 1.58 14.52 -16.25
N LYS A 81 0.26 14.52 -16.47
CA LYS A 81 -0.64 15.62 -16.07
C LYS A 81 -0.86 15.66 -14.57
N SER A 82 -0.90 14.50 -13.92
CA SER A 82 -1.11 14.38 -12.50
C SER A 82 0.06 13.65 -11.83
N ARG A 83 0.37 14.06 -10.60
CA ARG A 83 1.35 13.41 -9.74
C ARG A 83 0.63 12.46 -8.79
N ILE A 84 1.06 11.21 -8.73
CA ILE A 84 0.53 10.25 -7.76
C ILE A 84 1.32 10.38 -6.46
N VAL A 85 0.60 10.63 -5.37
CA VAL A 85 1.13 10.69 -4.00
C VAL A 85 0.50 9.59 -3.18
N ILE A 86 1.31 8.84 -2.45
CA ILE A 86 0.88 7.75 -1.57
C ILE A 86 1.24 8.11 -0.14
N PHE A 87 0.23 8.28 0.71
CA PHE A 87 0.42 8.41 2.15
C PHE A 87 0.60 7.02 2.75
N GLY A 88 1.81 6.68 3.20
CA GLY A 88 2.13 5.35 3.70
C GLY A 88 3.55 5.25 4.23
N LYS A 89 3.88 4.15 4.87
CA LYS A 89 5.22 3.89 5.42
C LYS A 89 6.18 3.46 4.32
N LYS A 90 7.25 4.21 4.10
CA LYS A 90 8.32 3.87 3.14
C LYS A 90 8.91 2.50 3.45
N GLY A 91 9.09 1.67 2.42
CA GLY A 91 9.61 0.31 2.56
C GLY A 91 8.59 -0.72 3.06
N HIS A 92 7.37 -0.32 3.45
CA HIS A 92 6.32 -1.29 3.75
C HIS A 92 5.92 -2.06 2.50
N ALA A 93 5.68 -3.36 2.62
CA ALA A 93 5.40 -4.24 1.49
C ALA A 93 4.21 -3.77 0.64
N GLU A 94 3.10 -3.38 1.28
CA GLU A 94 1.94 -2.83 0.58
C GLU A 94 2.33 -1.57 -0.23
N VAL A 95 3.05 -0.63 0.40
CA VAL A 95 3.47 0.62 -0.26
C VAL A 95 4.40 0.34 -1.45
N ASN A 96 5.32 -0.61 -1.32
CA ASN A 96 6.17 -1.04 -2.44
C ASN A 96 5.33 -1.58 -3.61
N GLY A 97 4.30 -2.39 -3.30
CA GLY A 97 3.35 -2.89 -4.29
C GLY A 97 2.54 -1.78 -4.98
N LEU A 98 2.16 -0.72 -4.23
CA LEU A 98 1.44 0.44 -4.76
C LEU A 98 2.35 1.30 -5.65
N VAL A 99 3.56 1.61 -5.19
CA VAL A 99 4.57 2.39 -5.95
C VAL A 99 4.91 1.69 -7.27
N GLY A 100 5.03 0.37 -7.25
CA GLY A 100 5.28 -0.43 -8.46
C GLY A 100 4.20 -0.30 -9.54
N GLN A 101 2.95 0.09 -9.19
CA GLN A 101 1.88 0.34 -10.17
C GLN A 101 2.11 1.60 -11.02
N THR A 102 3.10 2.42 -10.67
CA THR A 102 3.41 3.71 -11.29
C THR A 102 4.81 3.75 -11.90
N ASP A 103 5.37 2.61 -12.27
CA ASP A 103 6.76 2.49 -12.72
C ASP A 103 7.75 3.14 -11.73
N ASN A 104 7.44 3.04 -10.44
CA ASN A 104 8.18 3.63 -9.31
C ASN A 104 8.24 5.18 -9.32
N LYS A 105 7.28 5.86 -9.98
CA LYS A 105 7.22 7.33 -10.05
C LYS A 105 6.36 7.97 -8.96
N ALA A 106 5.53 7.20 -8.25
CA ALA A 106 4.72 7.73 -7.15
C ALA A 106 5.61 8.26 -6.01
N ILE A 107 5.21 9.39 -5.44
CA ILE A 107 5.87 9.99 -4.28
C ILE A 107 5.23 9.43 -3.01
N VAL A 108 6.04 8.87 -2.13
CA VAL A 108 5.59 8.38 -0.82
C VAL A 108 5.88 9.41 0.25
N ILE A 109 4.86 9.76 1.03
CA ILE A 109 4.96 10.62 2.22
C ILE A 109 4.43 9.86 3.44
N GLU A 110 5.06 10.05 4.59
CA GLU A 110 4.74 9.33 5.83
C GLU A 110 3.96 10.18 6.83
N SER A 111 4.02 11.50 6.67
CA SER A 111 3.36 12.46 7.58
C SER A 111 2.99 13.76 6.83
N PRO A 112 2.10 14.59 7.41
CA PRO A 112 1.76 15.91 6.86
C PRO A 112 2.98 16.83 6.67
N SER A 113 4.00 16.73 7.53
CA SER A 113 5.23 17.54 7.43
C SER A 113 6.05 17.27 6.17
N GLU A 114 5.84 16.13 5.50
CA GLU A 114 6.52 15.77 4.25
C GLU A 114 5.85 16.34 2.99
N VAL A 115 4.70 17.00 3.12
CA VAL A 115 4.00 17.63 1.99
C VAL A 115 4.90 18.63 1.22
N SER A 116 5.80 19.31 1.92
CA SER A 116 6.79 20.20 1.30
C SER A 116 7.75 19.50 0.31
N LYS A 117 7.89 18.17 0.40
CA LYS A 117 8.71 17.37 -0.52
C LYS A 117 7.96 16.99 -1.81
N VAL A 118 6.65 17.19 -1.83
CA VAL A 118 5.80 16.95 -3.01
C VAL A 118 5.86 18.20 -3.88
N GLY A 119 6.22 18.06 -5.15
CA GLY A 119 6.13 19.18 -6.09
C GLY A 119 4.65 19.56 -6.27
N LEU A 120 4.35 20.86 -6.12
CA LEU A 120 2.99 21.40 -6.16
C LEU A 120 2.72 22.17 -7.48
N ASP A 121 3.37 21.76 -8.54
CA ASP A 121 3.41 22.37 -9.88
C ASP A 121 2.50 21.68 -10.90
N LYS A 122 1.64 20.74 -10.46
CA LYS A 122 0.62 20.05 -11.24
C LYS A 122 -0.44 19.43 -10.34
N ASP A 123 -1.50 18.90 -10.95
CA ASP A 123 -2.54 18.17 -10.23
C ASP A 123 -1.98 16.98 -9.45
N ILE A 124 -2.60 16.64 -8.34
CA ILE A 124 -2.20 15.53 -7.48
C ILE A 124 -3.36 14.56 -7.31
N SER A 125 -3.08 13.28 -7.51
CA SER A 125 -3.95 12.18 -7.11
C SER A 125 -3.38 11.53 -5.85
N LEU A 126 -4.06 11.76 -4.71
CA LEU A 126 -3.65 11.28 -3.41
C LEU A 126 -4.32 9.95 -3.07
N PHE A 127 -3.52 8.98 -2.67
CA PHE A 127 -3.92 7.65 -2.17
C PHE A 127 -3.31 7.39 -0.80
N SER A 128 -3.88 6.45 -0.05
CA SER A 128 -3.34 6.01 1.23
C SER A 128 -3.07 4.52 1.25
N GLN A 129 -2.01 4.11 1.94
CA GLN A 129 -1.86 2.75 2.43
C GLN A 129 -3.11 2.37 3.25
N THR A 130 -3.63 1.16 3.06
CA THR A 130 -4.94 0.74 3.59
C THR A 130 -5.05 0.77 5.11
N THR A 131 -3.92 0.76 5.82
CA THR A 131 -3.82 0.66 7.29
C THR A 131 -3.43 1.96 7.98
N LYS A 132 -3.32 3.09 7.26
CA LYS A 132 -3.01 4.40 7.87
C LYS A 132 -4.23 4.97 8.61
N PRO A 133 -4.04 5.81 9.65
CA PRO A 133 -5.11 6.54 10.31
C PRO A 133 -5.82 7.50 9.37
N LEU A 134 -7.15 7.57 9.48
CA LEU A 134 -7.97 8.42 8.62
C LEU A 134 -7.80 9.91 8.91
N ASP A 135 -7.60 10.27 10.17
CA ASP A 135 -7.35 11.63 10.63
C ASP A 135 -6.04 12.20 10.05
N GLU A 136 -4.93 11.46 10.19
CA GLU A 136 -3.66 11.85 9.58
C GLU A 136 -3.76 11.96 8.05
N TYR A 137 -4.55 11.08 7.41
CA TYR A 137 -4.75 11.12 5.97
C TYR A 137 -5.51 12.38 5.54
N ASN A 138 -6.51 12.79 6.31
CA ASN A 138 -7.23 14.04 6.10
C ASN A 138 -6.32 15.27 6.30
N GLU A 139 -5.45 15.28 7.31
CA GLU A 139 -4.47 16.35 7.53
C GLU A 139 -3.51 16.48 6.33
N VAL A 140 -3.04 15.37 5.80
CA VAL A 140 -2.22 15.36 4.56
C VAL A 140 -2.99 15.98 3.40
N ALA A 141 -4.26 15.60 3.23
CA ALA A 141 -5.09 16.12 2.16
C ALA A 141 -5.32 17.64 2.25
N GLU A 142 -5.60 18.16 3.46
CA GLU A 142 -5.74 19.61 3.67
C GLU A 142 -4.44 20.36 3.40
N SER A 143 -3.32 19.86 3.91
CA SER A 143 -2.00 20.46 3.67
C SER A 143 -1.65 20.51 2.18
N LEU A 144 -1.99 19.45 1.42
CA LEU A 144 -1.80 19.44 -0.04
C LEU A 144 -2.74 20.43 -0.74
N ARG A 145 -4.02 20.54 -0.34
CA ARG A 145 -4.96 21.50 -0.92
C ARG A 145 -4.50 22.94 -0.75
N GLU A 146 -4.06 23.28 0.46
CA GLU A 146 -3.55 24.62 0.76
C GLU A 146 -2.30 24.93 -0.08
N GLY A 147 -1.35 23.99 -0.14
CA GLY A 147 -0.14 24.13 -0.93
C GLY A 147 -0.42 24.28 -2.42
N LEU A 148 -1.30 23.48 -3.00
CA LEU A 148 -1.69 23.57 -4.42
C LEU A 148 -2.37 24.89 -4.74
N LYS A 149 -3.25 25.38 -3.85
CA LYS A 149 -3.91 26.68 -4.01
C LYS A 149 -2.91 27.84 -4.05
N GLN A 150 -1.85 27.79 -3.25
CA GLN A 150 -0.80 28.82 -3.20
C GLN A 150 0.13 28.77 -4.40
N ASN A 151 0.27 27.61 -5.06
CA ASN A 151 1.24 27.34 -6.13
C ASN A 151 0.61 27.27 -7.53
N GLY A 152 -0.48 27.96 -7.80
CA GLY A 152 -1.07 28.04 -9.13
C GLY A 152 -2.47 27.49 -9.29
N GLY A 153 -3.09 27.03 -8.19
CA GLY A 153 -4.49 26.59 -8.17
C GLY A 153 -4.72 25.23 -8.80
N TYR A 154 -3.74 24.35 -8.74
CA TYR A 154 -3.86 22.95 -9.17
C TYR A 154 -4.85 22.17 -8.29
N SER A 155 -5.39 21.08 -8.80
CA SER A 155 -6.40 20.29 -8.13
C SER A 155 -5.84 19.13 -7.31
N LEU A 156 -6.54 18.75 -6.23
CA LEU A 156 -6.31 17.54 -5.47
C LEU A 156 -7.45 16.57 -5.68
N LYS A 157 -7.16 15.42 -6.29
CA LYS A 157 -8.06 14.26 -6.32
C LYS A 157 -7.80 13.41 -5.08
N PHE A 158 -8.70 13.51 -4.10
CA PHE A 158 -8.63 12.73 -2.87
C PHE A 158 -9.28 11.36 -3.08
N ASN A 159 -8.53 10.28 -2.90
CA ASN A 159 -9.02 8.92 -3.01
C ASN A 159 -9.09 8.27 -1.64
N ASP A 160 -10.29 8.09 -1.09
CA ASP A 160 -10.50 7.36 0.16
C ASP A 160 -10.20 5.87 -0.04
N THR A 161 -9.01 5.46 0.36
CA THR A 161 -8.47 4.11 0.15
C THR A 161 -8.12 3.38 1.44
N ILE A 162 -8.44 3.98 2.59
CA ILE A 162 -8.25 3.33 3.89
C ILE A 162 -9.27 2.20 4.06
N CYS A 163 -8.80 1.03 4.50
CA CYS A 163 -9.66 -0.11 4.76
C CYS A 163 -10.64 0.18 5.89
N ARG A 164 -11.95 0.05 5.63
CA ARG A 164 -13.00 0.31 6.64
C ARG A 164 -12.91 -0.60 7.85
N GLN A 165 -12.44 -1.84 7.67
CA GLN A 165 -12.20 -2.76 8.79
C GLN A 165 -11.11 -2.23 9.73
N VAL A 166 -10.09 -1.57 9.19
CA VAL A 166 -9.02 -0.95 9.97
C VAL A 166 -9.51 0.36 10.58
N ALA A 167 -10.13 1.25 9.80
CA ALA A 167 -10.62 2.54 10.27
C ALA A 167 -11.61 2.42 11.44
N ASN A 168 -12.48 1.42 11.42
CA ASN A 168 -13.48 1.19 12.44
C ASN A 168 -12.96 0.43 13.68
N ARG A 169 -11.77 -0.14 13.61
CA ARG A 169 -11.24 -1.01 14.66
C ARG A 169 -11.06 -0.28 15.99
N ILE A 170 -10.42 0.87 15.98
CA ILE A 170 -10.17 1.65 17.21
C ILE A 170 -11.48 2.12 17.84
N PRO A 171 -12.39 2.81 17.11
CA PRO A 171 -13.71 3.17 17.66
C PRO A 171 -14.47 1.97 18.24
N ASN A 172 -14.44 0.83 17.57
CA ASN A 172 -15.12 -0.38 18.04
C ASN A 172 -14.50 -0.92 19.34
N ILE A 173 -13.15 -0.93 19.45
CA ILE A 173 -12.45 -1.32 20.69
C ILE A 173 -12.80 -0.36 21.83
N PHE A 174 -12.80 0.97 21.58
CA PHE A 174 -13.20 1.94 22.57
C PHE A 174 -14.63 1.75 23.06
N ASN A 175 -15.56 1.50 22.14
CA ASN A 175 -16.96 1.25 22.51
C ASN A 175 -17.12 -0.06 23.29
N PHE A 176 -16.38 -1.11 22.92
CA PHE A 176 -16.35 -2.36 23.66
C PHE A 176 -15.79 -2.14 25.08
N ALA A 177 -14.67 -1.45 25.24
CA ALA A 177 -14.02 -1.18 26.51
C ALA A 177 -14.90 -0.36 27.49
N LYS A 178 -15.80 0.48 26.97
CA LYS A 178 -16.73 1.26 27.84
C LYS A 178 -17.79 0.43 28.56
N VAL A 179 -18.08 -0.78 28.06
CA VAL A 179 -19.18 -1.61 28.56
C VAL A 179 -18.71 -2.97 29.10
N HIS A 180 -17.37 -3.20 29.14
CA HIS A 180 -16.79 -4.45 29.64
C HIS A 180 -15.63 -4.14 30.58
N ASP A 181 -15.57 -4.85 31.71
CA ASP A 181 -14.55 -4.67 32.74
C ASP A 181 -13.21 -5.36 32.39
N LEU A 182 -13.21 -6.28 31.45
CA LEU A 182 -12.05 -7.01 30.95
C LEU A 182 -11.97 -6.94 29.41
N ILE A 183 -10.77 -6.69 28.92
CA ILE A 183 -10.45 -6.59 27.49
C ILE A 183 -9.34 -7.58 27.16
#